data_e552c562cb7e5d91fcc23f03fee4564a
#
_entry.id   e552c562cb7e5d91fcc23f03fee4564a
#
_cell.length_a   1.000
_cell.length_b   1.000
_cell.length_c   1.000
_cell.angle_alpha   90.00
_cell.angle_beta   90.00
_cell.angle_gamma   90.00
#
_symmetry.space_group_name_H-M   'P 1'
#
loop_
_entity.id
_entity.type
_entity.pdbx_description
1 polymer ?
#
loop_
_entity_poly.entity_id
_entity_poly.type
_entity_poly.pdbx_seq_one_letter_code
_entity_poly.pdbx_strand_id
1 'polypeptide(L)'
;MPYTRDDVAKLIDHTLLKPEATHSQVRELVEEANELGVCSVCVSPSLLPLPFDLGNVKLAVVCGFPSGAHHSDVKAAEAARAVAQGADEVDMVVNLAWAAGNEFEKVEADIRAVREAVPGAVLKAIVE
;
A
#
# COMPACT_ATOMS: atom_id res chain seq x y z
N MET A 1 -4.21 -2.69 28.97
CA MET A 1 -4.61 -1.30 28.75
C MET A 1 -5.65 -1.23 27.66
N PRO A 2 -6.79 -0.62 27.92
CA PRO A 2 -7.76 -0.43 26.85
C PRO A 2 -7.25 0.61 25.86
N TYR A 3 -7.49 0.34 24.57
CA TYR A 3 -7.19 1.29 23.51
C TYR A 3 -8.31 2.34 23.41
N THR A 4 -7.93 3.59 23.20
CA THR A 4 -8.88 4.66 22.89
C THR A 4 -9.24 4.62 21.41
N ARG A 5 -10.29 5.35 21.02
CA ARG A 5 -10.65 5.55 19.62
C ARG A 5 -9.48 6.11 18.82
N ASP A 6 -8.77 7.08 19.38
CA ASP A 6 -7.64 7.72 18.70
C ASP A 6 -6.46 6.76 18.53
N ASP A 7 -6.21 5.91 19.51
CA ASP A 7 -5.16 4.88 19.40
C ASP A 7 -5.46 3.91 18.24
N VAL A 8 -6.72 3.50 18.10
CA VAL A 8 -7.14 2.60 17.01
C VAL A 8 -7.08 3.32 15.67
N ALA A 9 -7.54 4.57 15.61
CA ALA A 9 -7.50 5.36 14.37
C ALA A 9 -6.09 5.43 13.78
N LYS A 10 -5.08 5.62 14.61
CA LYS A 10 -3.67 5.69 14.19
C LYS A 10 -3.11 4.40 13.62
N LEU A 11 -3.86 3.30 13.70
CA LEU A 11 -3.48 2.00 13.14
C LEU A 11 -4.24 1.67 11.85
N ILE A 12 -5.14 2.56 11.41
CA ILE A 12 -6.02 2.30 10.27
C ILE A 12 -5.46 2.93 8.99
N ASP A 13 -5.47 2.13 7.93
CA ASP A 13 -5.27 2.59 6.56
C ASP A 13 -6.65 2.74 5.91
N HIS A 14 -7.10 3.98 5.72
CA HIS A 14 -8.38 4.27 5.11
C HIS A 14 -8.29 4.02 3.60
N THR A 15 -9.06 3.06 3.09
CA THR A 15 -8.74 2.38 1.83
C THR A 15 -9.82 2.55 0.78
N LEU A 16 -9.40 2.81 -0.47
CA LEU A 16 -10.25 2.84 -1.66
C LEU A 16 -9.49 2.19 -2.82
N LEU A 17 -9.85 0.96 -3.16
CA LEU A 17 -9.13 0.12 -4.15
C LEU A 17 -9.99 -0.33 -5.32
N LYS A 18 -11.24 0.11 -5.42
CA LYS A 18 -12.06 -0.27 -6.58
C LYS A 18 -11.42 0.27 -7.86
N PRO A 19 -11.42 -0.52 -8.95
CA PRO A 19 -10.70 -0.16 -10.17
C PRO A 19 -11.13 1.16 -10.81
N GLU A 20 -12.39 1.54 -10.64
CA GLU A 20 -12.97 2.75 -11.20
C GLU A 20 -12.84 3.98 -10.29
N ALA A 21 -12.11 3.89 -9.19
CA ALA A 21 -11.91 5.02 -8.28
C ALA A 21 -11.27 6.22 -8.98
N THR A 22 -11.85 7.38 -8.78
CA THR A 22 -11.39 8.64 -9.41
C THR A 22 -10.58 9.48 -8.42
N HIS A 23 -9.82 10.45 -8.92
CA HIS A 23 -9.12 11.41 -8.07
C HIS A 23 -10.09 12.20 -7.18
N SER A 24 -11.29 12.49 -7.64
CA SER A 24 -12.32 13.16 -6.82
C SER A 24 -12.72 12.30 -5.61
N GLN A 25 -12.91 11.01 -5.82
CA GLN A 25 -13.24 10.07 -4.74
C GLN A 25 -12.06 9.89 -3.77
N VAL A 26 -10.84 9.88 -4.28
CA VAL A 26 -9.64 9.83 -3.43
C VAL A 26 -9.50 11.10 -2.60
N ARG A 27 -9.85 12.27 -3.15
CA ARG A 27 -9.85 13.52 -2.39
C ARG A 27 -10.84 13.44 -1.23
N GLU A 28 -12.03 12.94 -1.46
CA GLU A 28 -13.03 12.75 -0.39
C GLU A 28 -12.51 11.79 0.68
N LEU A 29 -11.83 10.70 0.25
CA LEU A 29 -11.20 9.75 1.16
C LEU A 29 -10.15 10.44 2.05
N VAL A 30 -9.32 11.28 1.47
CA VAL A 30 -8.28 12.03 2.20
C VAL A 30 -8.89 13.02 3.20
N GLU A 31 -9.93 13.73 2.80
CA GLU A 31 -10.64 14.65 3.69
C GLU A 31 -11.23 13.90 4.89
N GLU A 32 -11.91 12.80 4.66
CA GLU A 32 -12.47 11.95 5.71
C GLU A 32 -11.37 11.37 6.60
N ALA A 33 -10.27 10.91 6.02
CA ALA A 33 -9.12 10.37 6.74
C ALA A 33 -8.52 11.40 7.71
N ASN A 34 -8.38 12.64 7.28
CA ASN A 34 -7.89 13.73 8.14
C ASN A 34 -8.86 14.02 9.28
N GLU A 35 -10.17 14.02 9.04
CA GLU A 35 -11.19 14.23 10.07
C GLU A 35 -11.17 13.10 11.11
N LEU A 36 -10.99 11.86 10.65
CA LEU A 36 -10.96 10.68 11.53
C LEU A 36 -9.63 10.51 12.26
N GLY A 37 -8.57 11.15 11.81
CA GLY A 37 -7.24 11.03 12.41
C GLY A 37 -6.58 9.68 12.19
N VAL A 38 -6.87 9.03 11.05
CA VAL A 38 -6.27 7.73 10.71
C VAL A 38 -4.81 7.87 10.28
N CYS A 39 -4.09 6.75 10.25
CA CYS A 39 -2.67 6.70 9.90
C CYS A 39 -2.42 7.09 8.45
N SER A 40 -3.13 6.45 7.53
CA SER A 40 -2.89 6.59 6.10
C SER A 40 -4.17 6.49 5.28
N VAL A 41 -4.06 6.87 4.02
CA VAL A 41 -4.99 6.43 2.98
C VAL A 41 -4.26 5.42 2.11
N CYS A 42 -4.99 4.40 1.63
CA CYS A 42 -4.43 3.38 0.75
C CYS A 42 -5.21 3.35 -0.56
N VAL A 43 -4.50 3.49 -1.67
CA VAL A 43 -5.07 3.59 -3.02
C VAL A 43 -4.26 2.76 -4.02
N SER A 44 -4.80 2.62 -5.22
CA SER A 44 -4.08 1.98 -6.32
C SER A 44 -2.93 2.87 -6.82
N PRO A 45 -1.77 2.29 -7.14
CA PRO A 45 -0.57 3.07 -7.48
C PRO A 45 -0.71 3.89 -8.77
N SER A 46 -1.58 3.49 -9.70
CA SER A 46 -1.80 4.23 -10.95
C SER A 46 -2.45 5.59 -10.76
N LEU A 47 -3.01 5.86 -9.57
CA LEU A 47 -3.57 7.17 -9.24
C LEU A 47 -2.50 8.21 -8.89
N LEU A 48 -1.27 7.78 -8.64
CA LEU A 48 -0.16 8.67 -8.28
C LEU A 48 0.49 9.27 -9.53
N PRO A 49 1.05 10.48 -9.45
CA PRO A 49 1.03 11.32 -8.25
C PRO A 49 -0.36 11.91 -8.00
N LEU A 50 -0.72 12.09 -6.73
CA LEU A 50 -1.99 12.72 -6.38
C LEU A 50 -1.91 14.23 -6.66
N PRO A 51 -2.94 14.82 -7.29
CA PRO A 51 -2.91 16.24 -7.67
C PRO A 51 -3.36 17.19 -6.54
N PHE A 52 -3.30 16.74 -5.28
CA PHE A 52 -3.70 17.53 -4.12
C PHE A 52 -2.90 17.13 -2.88
N ASP A 53 -2.95 17.99 -1.86
CA ASP A 53 -2.26 17.76 -0.58
C ASP A 53 -2.98 16.71 0.26
N LEU A 54 -2.21 15.89 0.96
CA LEU A 54 -2.72 14.84 1.85
C LEU A 54 -3.00 15.31 3.28
N GLY A 55 -2.54 16.52 3.64
CA GLY A 55 -2.64 16.98 5.02
C GLY A 55 -1.76 16.16 5.96
N ASN A 56 -2.35 15.57 7.00
CA ASN A 56 -1.62 14.85 8.05
C ASN A 56 -1.54 13.34 7.86
N VAL A 57 -2.18 12.79 6.84
CA VAL A 57 -2.17 11.34 6.61
C VAL A 57 -1.02 10.91 5.70
N LYS A 58 -0.55 9.69 5.90
CA LYS A 58 0.42 9.05 5.03
C LYS A 58 -0.26 8.51 3.78
N LEU A 59 0.53 8.30 2.75
CA LEU A 59 0.07 7.69 1.51
C LEU A 59 0.60 6.27 1.41
N ALA A 60 -0.29 5.30 1.44
CA ALA A 60 -0.01 3.91 1.16
C ALA A 60 -0.56 3.54 -0.22
N VAL A 61 0.13 2.66 -0.92
CA VAL A 61 -0.34 2.08 -2.18
C VAL A 61 -0.18 0.57 -2.15
N VAL A 62 -1.06 -0.12 -2.87
CA VAL A 62 -0.90 -1.56 -3.08
C VAL A 62 0.09 -1.83 -4.22
N CYS A 63 0.67 -3.01 -4.21
CA CYS A 63 1.66 -3.44 -5.19
C CYS A 63 1.41 -4.92 -5.54
N GLY A 64 1.36 -5.24 -6.82
CA GLY A 64 1.01 -6.59 -7.28
C GLY A 64 -0.40 -7.00 -6.91
N PHE A 65 -1.29 -6.04 -6.74
CA PHE A 65 -2.63 -6.24 -6.21
C PHE A 65 -3.66 -6.46 -7.34
N PRO A 66 -4.68 -7.31 -7.14
CA PRO A 66 -4.96 -8.06 -5.89
C PRO A 66 -4.32 -9.45 -5.79
N SER A 67 -3.82 -10.00 -6.87
CA SER A 67 -3.49 -11.43 -6.95
C SER A 67 -2.08 -11.81 -6.49
N GLY A 68 -1.14 -10.87 -6.50
CA GLY A 68 0.27 -11.17 -6.27
C GLY A 68 0.94 -12.00 -7.38
N ALA A 69 0.21 -12.34 -8.42
CA ALA A 69 0.67 -13.22 -9.50
C ALA A 69 1.42 -12.44 -10.58
N HIS A 70 2.51 -11.80 -10.18
CA HIS A 70 3.36 -10.99 -11.05
C HIS A 70 4.81 -11.37 -10.79
N HIS A 71 5.67 -11.11 -11.76
CA HIS A 71 7.11 -11.28 -11.56
C HIS A 71 7.62 -10.29 -10.49
N SER A 72 8.58 -10.72 -9.69
CA SER A 72 9.10 -9.92 -8.58
C SER A 72 9.74 -8.60 -9.03
N ASP A 73 10.41 -8.59 -10.19
CA ASP A 73 10.99 -7.37 -10.76
C ASP A 73 9.92 -6.38 -11.20
N VAL A 74 8.77 -6.85 -11.65
CA VAL A 74 7.63 -6.00 -12.01
C VAL A 74 7.02 -5.37 -10.75
N LYS A 75 6.85 -6.15 -9.69
CA LYS A 75 6.40 -5.62 -8.38
C LYS A 75 7.38 -4.59 -7.84
N ALA A 76 8.67 -4.87 -7.90
CA ALA A 76 9.72 -3.96 -7.47
C ALA A 76 9.68 -2.63 -8.25
N ALA A 77 9.49 -2.70 -9.56
CA ALA A 77 9.36 -1.51 -10.41
C ALA A 77 8.12 -0.68 -10.08
N GLU A 78 6.98 -1.35 -9.85
CA GLU A 78 5.74 -0.68 -9.46
C GLU A 78 5.91 0.05 -8.12
N ALA A 79 6.48 -0.61 -7.14
CA ALA A 79 6.74 -0.04 -5.82
C ALA A 79 7.69 1.16 -5.90
N ALA A 80 8.79 1.03 -6.63
CA ALA A 80 9.77 2.10 -6.79
C ALA A 80 9.16 3.34 -7.44
N ARG A 81 8.35 3.14 -8.47
CA ARG A 81 7.63 4.23 -9.13
C ARG A 81 6.66 4.92 -8.18
N ALA A 82 5.90 4.14 -7.42
CA ALA A 82 4.94 4.70 -6.47
C ALA A 82 5.64 5.56 -5.40
N VAL A 83 6.75 5.09 -4.85
CA VAL A 83 7.53 5.87 -3.87
C VAL A 83 8.09 7.15 -4.49
N ALA A 84 8.61 7.08 -5.71
CA ALA A 84 9.06 8.26 -6.44
C ALA A 84 7.92 9.28 -6.69
N GLN A 85 6.68 8.83 -6.71
CA GLN A 85 5.49 9.66 -6.90
C GLN A 85 4.79 10.04 -5.59
N GLY A 86 5.39 9.78 -4.45
CA GLY A 86 4.94 10.27 -3.15
C GLY A 86 4.41 9.24 -2.16
N ALA A 87 4.43 7.95 -2.48
CA ALA A 87 4.01 6.93 -1.52
C ALA A 87 4.99 6.82 -0.35
N ASP A 88 4.44 6.78 0.86
CA ASP A 88 5.19 6.58 2.10
C ASP A 88 5.27 5.09 2.45
N GLU A 89 4.25 4.33 2.07
CA GLU A 89 4.09 2.92 2.41
C GLU A 89 3.66 2.13 1.17
N VAL A 90 4.16 0.90 1.09
CA VAL A 90 3.82 -0.04 0.00
C VAL A 90 3.28 -1.32 0.61
N ASP A 91 2.09 -1.73 0.19
CA ASP A 91 1.43 -2.96 0.61
C ASP A 91 1.47 -3.94 -0.56
N MET A 92 2.49 -4.79 -0.59
CA MET A 92 2.66 -5.76 -1.66
C MET A 92 1.88 -7.05 -1.39
N VAL A 93 1.27 -7.60 -2.42
CA VAL A 93 0.69 -8.95 -2.32
C VAL A 93 1.79 -9.96 -2.65
N VAL A 94 1.99 -10.92 -1.75
CA VAL A 94 2.92 -12.03 -2.01
C VAL A 94 2.36 -12.93 -3.12
N ASN A 95 3.23 -13.67 -3.80
CA ASN A 95 2.77 -14.63 -4.79
C ASN A 95 2.03 -15.76 -4.07
N LEU A 96 0.71 -15.77 -4.17
CA LEU A 96 -0.15 -16.68 -3.43
C LEU A 96 0.04 -18.14 -3.86
N ALA A 97 0.39 -18.38 -5.13
CA ALA A 97 0.67 -19.73 -5.61
C ALA A 97 1.93 -20.30 -4.94
N TRP A 98 2.96 -19.48 -4.76
CA TRP A 98 4.19 -19.91 -4.06
C TRP A 98 3.91 -20.16 -2.58
N ALA A 99 3.12 -19.30 -1.94
CA ALA A 99 2.74 -19.48 -0.55
C ALA A 99 1.90 -20.76 -0.37
N ALA A 100 0.90 -20.98 -1.22
CA ALA A 100 0.07 -22.17 -1.18
C ALA A 100 0.85 -23.46 -1.47
N GLY A 101 1.88 -23.36 -2.31
CA GLY A 101 2.76 -24.50 -2.64
C GLY A 101 3.90 -24.71 -1.65
N ASN A 102 3.95 -23.99 -0.54
CA ASN A 102 5.03 -24.02 0.46
C ASN A 102 6.41 -23.66 -0.12
N GLU A 103 6.45 -22.87 -1.18
CA GLU A 103 7.69 -22.39 -1.79
C GLU A 103 8.17 -21.10 -1.09
N PHE A 104 8.45 -21.20 0.20
CA PHE A 104 8.72 -20.04 1.06
C PHE A 104 10.00 -19.29 0.71
N GLU A 105 10.99 -19.96 0.14
CA GLU A 105 12.20 -19.28 -0.36
C GLU A 105 11.88 -18.33 -1.50
N LYS A 106 10.93 -18.71 -2.37
CA LYS A 106 10.46 -17.83 -3.45
C LYS A 106 9.62 -16.68 -2.92
N VAL A 107 8.81 -16.92 -1.88
CA VAL A 107 8.04 -15.87 -1.20
C VAL A 107 8.99 -14.86 -0.56
N GLU A 108 10.02 -15.33 0.11
CA GLU A 108 11.04 -14.45 0.71
C GLU A 108 11.76 -13.62 -0.36
N ALA A 109 12.16 -14.24 -1.47
CA ALA A 109 12.82 -13.54 -2.57
C ALA A 109 11.92 -12.48 -3.22
N ASP A 110 10.62 -12.76 -3.32
CA ASP A 110 9.61 -11.84 -3.83
C ASP A 110 9.54 -10.57 -2.95
N ILE A 111 9.41 -10.77 -1.63
CA ILE A 111 9.38 -9.68 -0.66
C ILE A 111 10.71 -8.90 -0.67
N ARG A 112 11.82 -9.60 -0.73
CA ARG A 112 13.15 -8.97 -0.76
C ARG A 112 13.35 -8.08 -1.96
N ALA A 113 12.89 -8.51 -3.14
CA ALA A 113 12.97 -7.71 -4.36
C ALA A 113 12.28 -6.35 -4.20
N VAL A 114 11.11 -6.34 -3.60
CA VAL A 114 10.37 -5.10 -3.32
C VAL A 114 11.05 -4.29 -2.21
N ARG A 115 11.50 -4.97 -1.13
CA ARG A 115 12.20 -4.30 -0.02
C ARG A 115 13.43 -3.54 -0.50
N GLU A 116 14.23 -4.15 -1.35
CA GLU A 116 15.44 -3.53 -1.88
C GLU A 116 15.14 -2.37 -2.83
N ALA A 117 14.01 -2.41 -3.52
CA ALA A 117 13.59 -1.34 -4.42
C ALA A 117 13.09 -0.09 -3.69
N VAL A 118 12.58 -0.23 -2.46
CA VAL A 118 12.00 0.87 -1.68
C VAL A 118 12.54 0.90 -0.24
N PRO A 119 13.86 1.02 -0.04
CA PRO A 119 14.46 0.84 1.29
C PRO A 119 14.00 1.87 2.34
N GLY A 120 13.57 3.04 1.90
CA GLY A 120 13.10 4.12 2.79
C GLY A 120 11.61 4.09 3.12
N ALA A 121 10.84 3.24 2.46
CA ALA A 121 9.40 3.16 2.66
C ALA A 121 9.02 2.08 3.68
N VAL A 122 7.87 2.24 4.31
CA VAL A 122 7.26 1.14 5.07
C VAL A 122 6.77 0.09 4.05
N LEU A 123 7.15 -1.16 4.25
CA LEU A 123 6.71 -2.26 3.41
C LEU A 123 5.87 -3.22 4.25
N LYS A 124 4.66 -3.49 3.77
CA LYS A 124 3.78 -4.50 4.37
C LYS A 124 3.52 -5.59 3.34
N ALA A 125 3.44 -6.83 3.78
CA ALA A 125 3.16 -7.95 2.91
C ALA A 125 1.73 -8.44 3.14
N ILE A 126 0.93 -8.41 2.09
CA ILE A 126 -0.43 -8.93 2.11
C ILE A 126 -0.35 -10.43 1.87
N VAL A 127 -0.77 -11.21 2.83
CA VAL A 127 -0.69 -12.68 2.78
C VAL A 127 -2.02 -13.35 2.47
N GLU A 128 -3.08 -12.59 2.55
CA GLU A 128 -4.43 -13.04 2.15
C GLU A 128 -5.40 -11.85 2.06
#